data_b590c138f0e9704e7470f239399d423d
#
_entry.id   b590c138f0e9704e7470f239399d423d
#
_cell.length_a   1.000
_cell.length_b   1.000
_cell.length_c   1.000
_cell.angle_alpha   90.00
_cell.angle_beta   90.00
_cell.angle_gamma   90.00
#
_symmetry.space_group_name_H-M   'P 1'
#
loop_
_entity.id
_entity.type
_entity.pdbx_description
1 polymer ?
#
loop_
_entity_poly.entity_id
_entity_poly.type
_entity_poly.pdbx_seq_one_letter_code
_entity_poly.pdbx_strand_id
1 'polypeptide(L)'
;IWELKVKFKAREKFEHFYDEKGDWVKFFTKSADYQGTDVLESGEKDGIFLVIDEWQSEEAFNEFVKSRRADYDALEEKAKTASRTKKRIWINLNQEED
;
A
#
# COMPACT_ATOMS: atom_id res chain seq x y z
N ILE A 1 -2.72 5.91 -3.09
CA ILE A 1 -1.77 5.38 -4.09
C ILE A 1 -0.35 5.61 -3.63
N TRP A 2 0.42 4.57 -3.69
CA TRP A 2 1.84 4.63 -3.32
C TRP A 2 2.68 4.39 -4.58
N GLU A 3 3.66 5.23 -4.81
CA GLU A 3 4.66 4.98 -5.85
C GLU A 3 5.91 4.47 -5.15
N LEU A 4 6.36 3.27 -5.51
CA LEU A 4 7.46 2.60 -4.83
C LEU A 4 8.58 2.26 -5.80
N LYS A 5 9.82 2.44 -5.34
CA LYS A 5 11.01 1.99 -6.06
C LYS A 5 11.46 0.67 -5.47
N VAL A 6 11.54 -0.36 -6.31
CA VAL A 6 11.90 -1.71 -5.88
C VAL A 6 13.22 -2.11 -6.53
N LYS A 7 14.18 -2.55 -5.74
CA LYS A 7 15.44 -3.06 -6.26
C LYS A 7 15.20 -4.40 -6.94
N PHE A 8 15.88 -4.63 -8.06
CA PHE A 8 15.73 -5.87 -8.81
C PHE A 8 15.87 -7.10 -7.92
N LYS A 9 16.89 -7.12 -7.06
CA LYS A 9 17.14 -8.26 -6.17
C LYS A 9 16.09 -8.44 -5.08
N ALA A 10 15.27 -7.42 -4.84
CA ALA A 10 14.26 -7.46 -3.79
C ALA A 10 12.86 -7.70 -4.34
N ARG A 11 12.71 -8.05 -5.62
CA ARG A 11 11.41 -8.19 -6.25
C ARG A 11 10.52 -9.24 -5.57
N GLU A 12 11.07 -10.40 -5.26
CA GLU A 12 10.30 -11.43 -4.57
C GLU A 12 9.86 -10.98 -3.19
N LYS A 13 10.75 -10.29 -2.48
CA LYS A 13 10.44 -9.76 -1.17
C LYS A 13 9.36 -8.70 -1.25
N PHE A 14 9.42 -7.84 -2.28
CA PHE A 14 8.39 -6.84 -2.50
C PHE A 14 7.03 -7.52 -2.70
N GLU A 15 6.96 -8.56 -3.52
CA GLU A 15 5.72 -9.27 -3.77
C GLU A 15 5.16 -9.88 -2.48
N HIS A 16 6.03 -10.39 -1.63
CA HIS A 16 5.63 -10.96 -0.36
C HIS A 16 4.86 -9.93 0.50
N PHE A 17 5.26 -8.67 0.46
CA PHE A 17 4.61 -7.62 1.24
C PHE A 17 3.37 -7.04 0.55
N TYR A 18 3.39 -6.93 -0.76
CA TYR A 18 2.39 -6.14 -1.50
C TYR A 18 1.47 -6.93 -2.41
N ASP A 19 1.70 -8.21 -2.60
CA ASP A 19 0.85 -9.10 -3.36
C ASP A 19 -0.55 -9.16 -2.72
N GLU A 20 -1.54 -9.62 -3.47
CA GLU A 20 -2.91 -9.76 -2.97
C GLU A 20 -3.03 -10.69 -1.77
N LYS A 21 -2.04 -11.55 -1.54
CA LYS A 21 -1.96 -12.40 -0.36
C LYS A 21 -0.80 -12.00 0.54
N GLY A 22 -0.26 -10.79 0.32
CA GLY A 22 0.90 -10.32 1.04
C GLY A 22 0.58 -9.78 2.43
N ASP A 23 1.63 -9.38 3.12
CA ASP A 23 1.52 -8.94 4.51
C ASP A 23 0.66 -7.69 4.68
N TRP A 24 0.75 -6.73 3.74
CA TRP A 24 -0.07 -5.53 3.84
C TRP A 24 -1.55 -5.83 3.67
N VAL A 25 -1.91 -6.69 2.71
CA VAL A 25 -3.31 -7.05 2.51
C VAL A 25 -3.84 -7.78 3.73
N LYS A 26 -3.05 -8.72 4.28
CA LYS A 26 -3.45 -9.44 5.50
C LYS A 26 -3.68 -8.48 6.66
N PHE A 27 -2.82 -7.47 6.79
CA PHE A 27 -2.95 -6.50 7.86
C PHE A 27 -4.20 -5.65 7.67
N PHE A 28 -4.40 -5.10 6.46
CA PHE A 28 -5.52 -4.21 6.19
C PHE A 28 -6.88 -4.93 6.23
N THR A 29 -6.92 -6.22 5.90
CA THR A 29 -8.18 -6.96 5.95
C THR A 29 -8.75 -7.10 7.36
N LYS A 30 -8.01 -6.70 8.37
CA LYS A 30 -8.53 -6.63 9.73
C LYS A 30 -9.58 -5.52 9.87
N SER A 31 -9.64 -4.60 8.93
CA SER A 31 -10.65 -3.53 8.92
C SER A 31 -11.75 -3.86 7.93
N ALA A 32 -13.00 -3.66 8.35
CA ALA A 32 -14.15 -3.80 7.46
C ALA A 32 -14.20 -2.70 6.40
N ASP A 33 -13.46 -1.61 6.61
CA ASP A 33 -13.46 -0.47 5.70
C ASP A 33 -12.44 -0.59 4.57
N TYR A 34 -11.59 -1.60 4.61
CA TYR A 34 -10.62 -1.85 3.56
C TYR A 34 -11.28 -2.58 2.40
N GLN A 35 -11.07 -2.09 1.18
CA GLN A 35 -11.75 -2.61 0.00
C GLN A 35 -10.86 -3.35 -0.99
N GLY A 36 -9.56 -3.27 -0.85
CA GLY A 36 -8.66 -4.04 -1.71
C GLY A 36 -7.42 -3.29 -2.11
N THR A 37 -6.53 -3.98 -2.79
CA THR A 37 -5.25 -3.45 -3.25
C THR A 37 -4.95 -3.95 -4.65
N ASP A 38 -4.51 -3.04 -5.52
CA ASP A 38 -3.98 -3.39 -6.84
C ASP A 38 -2.52 -2.97 -6.91
N VAL A 39 -1.71 -3.78 -7.57
CA VAL A 39 -0.29 -3.49 -7.75
C VAL A 39 -0.01 -3.45 -9.24
N LEU A 40 0.52 -2.32 -9.70
CA LEU A 40 0.84 -2.12 -11.11
C LEU A 40 2.32 -1.80 -11.27
N GLU A 41 2.94 -2.41 -12.26
CA GLU A 41 4.33 -2.11 -12.57
C GLU A 41 4.37 -1.07 -13.68
N SER A 42 5.25 -0.07 -13.55
CA SER A 42 5.40 0.95 -14.58
C SER A 42 5.99 0.32 -15.85
N GLY A 43 5.37 0.59 -16.99
CA GLY A 43 5.89 0.15 -18.27
C GLY A 43 7.03 1.01 -18.79
N GLU A 44 7.25 2.18 -18.19
CA GLU A 44 8.27 3.12 -18.64
C GLU A 44 9.56 3.07 -17.84
N LYS A 45 9.47 2.72 -16.56
CA LYS A 45 10.63 2.71 -15.66
C LYS A 45 10.70 1.40 -14.91
N ASP A 46 11.83 0.73 -15.03
CA ASP A 46 12.06 -0.51 -14.32
C ASP A 46 12.09 -0.26 -12.81
N GLY A 47 11.47 -1.16 -12.09
CA GLY A 47 11.51 -1.12 -10.63
C GLY A 47 10.56 -0.12 -9.99
N ILE A 48 9.72 0.55 -10.77
CA ILE A 48 8.73 1.45 -10.24
C ILE A 48 7.37 0.76 -10.22
N PHE A 49 6.76 0.71 -9.05
CA PHE A 49 5.45 0.08 -8.86
C PHE A 49 4.47 1.09 -8.27
N LEU A 50 3.20 0.96 -8.67
CA LEU A 50 2.11 1.69 -8.05
C LEU A 50 1.31 0.70 -7.23
N VAL A 51 1.13 1.01 -5.96
CA VAL A 51 0.28 0.21 -5.08
C VAL A 51 -0.96 1.07 -4.78
N ILE A 52 -2.10 0.58 -5.18
CA ILE A 52 -3.36 1.30 -5.05
C ILE A 52 -4.22 0.58 -4.02
N ASP A 53 -4.33 1.19 -2.84
CA ASP A 53 -5.18 0.66 -1.77
C ASP A 53 -6.51 1.39 -1.79
N GLU A 54 -7.60 0.64 -1.71
CA GLU A 54 -8.93 1.22 -1.68
C GLU A 54 -9.51 1.08 -0.28
N TRP A 55 -10.01 2.19 0.24
CA TRP A 55 -10.61 2.27 1.57
C TRP A 55 -11.93 3.01 1.48
N GLN A 56 -12.81 2.73 2.42
CA GLN A 56 -14.11 3.41 2.52
C GLN A 56 -13.94 4.93 2.52
N SER A 57 -12.91 5.42 3.23
CA SER A 57 -12.59 6.85 3.28
C SER A 57 -11.17 7.01 3.79
N GLU A 58 -10.61 8.20 3.60
CA GLU A 58 -9.30 8.53 4.16
C GLU A 58 -9.35 8.49 5.70
N GLU A 59 -10.46 8.93 6.27
CA GLU A 59 -10.65 8.88 7.72
C GLU A 59 -10.59 7.45 8.25
N ALA A 60 -11.23 6.51 7.53
CA ALA A 60 -11.23 5.11 7.94
C ALA A 60 -9.82 4.55 7.95
N PHE A 61 -9.02 4.88 6.95
CA PHE A 61 -7.62 4.47 6.90
C PHE A 61 -6.84 5.05 8.08
N ASN A 62 -6.99 6.35 8.31
CA ASN A 62 -6.26 7.02 9.38
C ASN A 62 -6.64 6.47 10.76
N GLU A 63 -7.90 6.18 10.98
CA GLU A 63 -8.35 5.59 12.24
C GLU A 63 -7.80 4.18 12.42
N PHE A 64 -7.76 3.40 11.36
CA PHE A 64 -7.20 2.06 11.40
C PHE A 64 -5.72 2.10 11.78
N VAL A 65 -4.95 2.97 11.12
CA VAL A 65 -3.53 3.12 11.41
C VAL A 65 -3.32 3.59 12.84
N LYS A 66 -4.10 4.56 13.28
CA LYS A 66 -4.00 5.09 14.63
C LYS A 66 -4.26 4.03 15.69
N SER A 67 -5.27 3.19 15.48
CA SER A 67 -5.62 2.14 16.43
C SER A 67 -4.62 0.99 16.45
N ARG A 68 -3.83 0.83 15.38
CA ARG A 68 -2.87 -0.25 15.24
C ARG A 68 -1.47 0.27 14.93
N ARG A 69 -1.13 1.40 15.55
CA ARG A 69 0.11 2.13 15.22
C ARG A 69 1.37 1.28 15.34
N ALA A 70 1.49 0.52 16.40
CA ALA A 70 2.69 -0.30 16.62
C ALA A 70 2.84 -1.37 15.52
N ASP A 71 1.74 -2.01 15.17
CA ASP A 71 1.75 -3.05 14.13
C ASP A 71 2.01 -2.46 12.76
N TYR A 72 1.41 -1.31 12.47
CA TYR A 72 1.63 -0.61 11.20
C TYR A 72 3.09 -0.21 11.04
N ASP A 73 3.66 0.41 12.07
CA ASP A 73 5.05 0.85 12.03
C ASP A 73 6.01 -0.33 11.90
N ALA A 74 5.73 -1.44 12.58
CA ALA A 74 6.57 -2.63 12.48
C ALA A 74 6.56 -3.20 11.07
N LEU A 75 5.39 -3.26 10.44
CA LEU A 75 5.28 -3.76 9.08
C LEU A 75 5.95 -2.81 8.08
N GLU A 76 5.80 -1.50 8.29
CA GLU A 76 6.45 -0.51 7.46
C GLU A 76 7.96 -0.63 7.51
N GLU A 77 8.53 -0.85 8.69
CA GLU A 77 9.96 -1.06 8.83
C GLU A 77 10.45 -2.28 8.06
N LYS A 78 9.69 -3.36 8.12
CA LYS A 78 10.04 -4.57 7.37
C LYS A 78 9.95 -4.32 5.87
N ALA A 79 8.92 -3.61 5.42
CA ALA A 79 8.70 -3.34 4.01
C ALA A 79 9.79 -2.45 3.42
N LYS A 80 10.42 -1.59 4.22
CA LYS A 80 11.51 -0.72 3.75
C LYS A 80 12.70 -1.51 3.24
N THR A 81 12.84 -2.77 3.63
CA THR A 81 13.94 -3.61 3.16
C THR A 81 13.74 -4.05 1.71
N ALA A 82 12.52 -3.97 1.19
CA ALA A 82 12.21 -4.40 -0.17
C ALA A 82 12.00 -3.22 -1.11
N SER A 83 11.55 -2.08 -0.60
CA SER A 83 11.21 -0.95 -1.46
C SER A 83 11.31 0.35 -0.68
N ARG A 84 11.32 1.46 -1.43
CA ARG A 84 11.31 2.79 -0.83
C ARG A 84 10.13 3.56 -1.43
N THR A 85 9.32 4.16 -0.55
CA THR A 85 8.21 4.98 -0.99
C THR A 85 8.76 6.28 -1.58
N LYS A 86 8.36 6.56 -2.82
CA LYS A 86 8.75 7.80 -3.49
C LYS A 86 7.67 8.84 -3.43
N LYS A 87 6.40 8.41 -3.38
CA LYS A 87 5.28 9.34 -3.42
C LYS A 87 4.05 8.66 -2.89
N ARG A 88 3.17 9.44 -2.26
CA ARG A 88 1.89 8.97 -1.78
C ARG A 88 0.82 9.96 -2.19
N ILE A 89 -0.28 9.47 -2.72
CA ILE A 89 -1.38 10.31 -3.20
C ILE A 89 -2.70 9.75 -2.68
N TRP A 90 -3.57 10.64 -2.21
CA TRP A 90 -4.95 10.30 -1.91
C TRP A 90 -5.84 10.77 -3.04
N ILE A 91 -6.75 9.91 -3.47
CA ILE A 91 -7.74 10.25 -4.48
C ILE A 91 -9.10 9.96 -3.88
N ASN A 92 -9.95 10.97 -3.87
CA ASN A 92 -11.26 10.84 -3.30
C ASN A 92 -12.30 10.75 -4.41
N LEU A 93 -12.72 9.52 -4.72
CA LEU A 93 -13.58 9.25 -5.86
C LEU A 93 -15.04 9.64 -5.63
N ASN A 94 -15.42 9.97 -4.42
CA ASN A 94 -16.79 10.29 -4.10
C ASN A 94 -17.13 11.77 -4.29
N GLN A 95 -16.25 12.54 -4.88
CA GLN A 95 -16.44 13.97 -5.05
C GLN A 95 -16.83 14.39 -6.45
N GLU A 96 -16.95 13.44 -7.34
CA GLU A 96 -17.13 13.75 -8.76
C GLU A 96 -18.56 14.16 -9.13
N GLU A 97 -19.51 13.94 -8.29
CA GLU A 97 -20.91 14.18 -8.64
C GLU A 97 -21.23 15.66 -8.85
N ASP A 98 -20.34 16.50 -8.56
CA ASP A 98 -20.56 17.96 -8.77
C ASP A 98 -20.50 18.36 -10.22
#